data_da7e69c90f13ddce978729a55f5febd5
#
_entry.id   da7e69c90f13ddce978729a55f5febd5
#
_cell.length_a   1.000
_cell.length_b   1.000
_cell.length_c   1.000
_cell.angle_alpha   90.00
_cell.angle_beta   90.00
_cell.angle_gamma   90.00
#
_symmetry.space_group_name_H-M   'P 1'
#
loop_
_entity.id
_entity.type
_entity.pdbx_description
1 polymer ?
#
loop_
_entity_poly.entity_id
_entity_poly.type
_entity_poly.pdbx_seq_one_letter_code
_entity_poly.pdbx_strand_id
1 'polypeptide(L)'
;GGYPHFMLKEINEEPAAITATVSPRVENGLPELRIPELTDEKLRSIGTVHLVGCGTAMHAGMVGKTAIEALARVPAEVDIASEFRYRDPILKPEDLVIIISQSGETSDTLAALKLAKSRGVPVLAIVNVVGSSIARAADYVMYTYAGPEIAVASTKAYMVQLCVLYLFALRLAYARGQLTEEKTKYYTAQLLHASEVIKPRLADCEQIKYLASRYVNTQSCFFIGRGFDYALSLEGSLKLKEISYVHSDAYAAGELKHGTISLITDGVPVIALATQKNVYEKTISNAKETRSRGARVLLFTTKDAEVPEGVATEVIRLDEYDDILMPLQLIVPLQLFAYYMAVLRGCDVDKPRNLAKSVTVE
;
A
#
# COMPACT_ATOMS: atom_id res chain seq x y z
N GLY A 1 25.15 -5.94 0.11
CA GLY A 1 26.08 -4.96 -0.37
C GLY A 1 25.96 -3.60 0.29
N GLY A 2 26.68 -3.33 1.41
CA GLY A 2 26.79 -1.97 1.98
C GLY A 2 25.67 -1.54 2.93
N TYR A 3 24.65 -2.34 3.13
CA TYR A 3 23.58 -2.08 4.10
C TYR A 3 23.67 -3.03 5.30
N PRO A 4 23.32 -2.57 6.53
CA PRO A 4 23.36 -3.40 7.72
C PRO A 4 22.30 -4.51 7.74
N HIS A 5 21.17 -4.31 7.04
CA HIS A 5 20.03 -5.23 6.98
C HIS A 5 19.46 -5.33 5.56
N PHE A 6 18.86 -6.47 5.21
CA PHE A 6 18.18 -6.65 3.92
C PHE A 6 17.00 -5.69 3.78
N MET A 7 16.21 -5.49 4.82
CA MET A 7 15.07 -4.57 4.77
C MET A 7 15.48 -3.16 4.34
N LEU A 8 16.54 -2.58 4.92
CA LEU A 8 17.00 -1.24 4.52
C LEU A 8 17.50 -1.22 3.08
N LYS A 9 18.23 -2.28 2.66
CA LYS A 9 18.66 -2.43 1.27
C LYS A 9 17.46 -2.45 0.33
N GLU A 10 16.43 -3.24 0.64
CA GLU A 10 15.23 -3.42 -0.18
C GLU A 10 14.39 -2.14 -0.24
N ILE A 11 14.28 -1.36 0.83
CA ILE A 11 13.69 -0.01 0.80
C ILE A 11 14.48 0.90 -0.16
N ASN A 12 15.81 0.86 -0.15
CA ASN A 12 16.65 1.64 -1.07
C ASN A 12 16.64 1.14 -2.51
N GLU A 13 16.18 -0.08 -2.76
CA GLU A 13 15.97 -0.65 -4.09
C GLU A 13 14.63 -0.24 -4.73
N GLU A 14 13.71 0.37 -3.98
CA GLU A 14 12.37 0.76 -4.48
C GLU A 14 12.41 1.62 -5.75
N PRO A 15 13.28 2.65 -5.91
CA PRO A 15 13.35 3.42 -7.15
C PRO A 15 13.65 2.56 -8.38
N ALA A 16 14.59 1.62 -8.25
CA ALA A 16 14.94 0.70 -9.32
C ALA A 16 13.82 -0.29 -9.61
N ALA A 17 13.15 -0.80 -8.56
CA ALA A 17 12.02 -1.71 -8.69
C ALA A 17 10.81 -1.04 -9.36
N ILE A 18 10.50 0.23 -9.05
CA ILE A 18 9.48 1.03 -9.73
C ILE A 18 9.79 1.10 -11.23
N THR A 19 11.02 1.51 -11.57
CA THR A 19 11.45 1.64 -12.96
C THR A 19 11.35 0.32 -13.70
N ALA A 20 11.85 -0.78 -13.13
CA ALA A 20 11.80 -2.11 -13.73
C ALA A 20 10.35 -2.62 -13.93
N THR A 21 9.43 -2.24 -13.06
CA THR A 21 8.03 -2.67 -13.10
C THR A 21 7.20 -1.83 -14.07
N VAL A 22 7.39 -0.51 -14.06
CA VAL A 22 6.53 0.43 -14.81
C VAL A 22 7.02 0.63 -16.24
N SER A 23 8.33 0.89 -16.45
CA SER A 23 8.84 1.28 -17.76
C SER A 23 8.52 0.29 -18.90
N PRO A 24 8.61 -1.03 -18.72
CA PRO A 24 8.27 -1.99 -19.79
C PRO A 24 6.77 -2.00 -20.15
N ARG A 25 5.93 -1.40 -19.31
CA ARG A 25 4.47 -1.33 -19.46
C ARG A 25 3.99 0.05 -19.85
N VAL A 26 4.84 0.84 -20.48
CA VAL A 26 4.48 2.13 -21.04
C VAL A 26 4.86 2.16 -22.51
N GLU A 27 3.88 2.45 -23.37
CA GLU A 27 4.07 2.56 -24.80
C GLU A 27 3.38 3.83 -25.30
N ASN A 28 4.11 4.69 -26.00
CA ASN A 28 3.63 6.01 -26.44
C ASN A 28 3.02 6.88 -25.31
N GLY A 29 3.52 6.69 -24.08
CA GLY A 29 3.05 7.39 -22.88
C GLY A 29 1.76 6.80 -22.26
N LEU A 30 1.23 5.72 -22.81
CA LEU A 30 0.03 5.01 -22.31
C LEU A 30 0.42 3.74 -21.56
N PRO A 31 -0.39 3.33 -20.56
CA PRO A 31 -0.16 2.09 -19.83
C PRO A 31 -0.55 0.89 -20.69
N GLU A 32 0.34 -0.12 -20.75
CA GLU A 32 0.13 -1.39 -21.42
C GLU A 32 0.32 -2.55 -20.44
N LEU A 33 -0.73 -3.37 -20.27
CA LEU A 33 -0.70 -4.48 -19.31
C LEU A 33 0.21 -5.63 -19.75
N ARG A 34 0.53 -5.70 -21.05
CA ARG A 34 1.30 -6.79 -21.67
C ARG A 34 0.62 -8.17 -21.53
N ILE A 35 -0.71 -8.16 -21.58
CA ILE A 35 -1.59 -9.33 -21.54
C ILE A 35 -2.49 -9.26 -22.78
N PRO A 36 -2.09 -9.87 -23.91
CA PRO A 36 -2.86 -9.76 -25.18
C PRO A 36 -4.31 -10.26 -25.06
N GLU A 37 -4.53 -11.25 -24.19
CA GLU A 37 -5.86 -11.84 -23.96
C GLU A 37 -6.80 -10.93 -23.17
N LEU A 38 -6.29 -9.96 -22.42
CA LEU A 38 -7.07 -8.96 -21.68
C LEU A 38 -7.29 -7.71 -22.54
N THR A 39 -8.11 -7.86 -23.56
CA THR A 39 -8.40 -6.82 -24.56
C THR A 39 -9.20 -5.64 -23.99
N ASP A 40 -9.22 -4.52 -24.68
CA ASP A 40 -10.04 -3.37 -24.31
C ASP A 40 -11.53 -3.70 -24.21
N GLU A 41 -12.03 -4.60 -25.04
CA GLU A 41 -13.40 -5.07 -24.97
C GLU A 41 -13.68 -5.78 -23.62
N LYS A 42 -12.79 -6.69 -23.23
CA LYS A 42 -12.87 -7.35 -21.91
C LYS A 42 -12.75 -6.36 -20.77
N LEU A 43 -11.82 -5.40 -20.84
CA LEU A 43 -11.69 -4.35 -19.84
C LEU A 43 -12.99 -3.52 -19.72
N ARG A 44 -13.62 -3.19 -20.84
CA ARG A 44 -14.90 -2.47 -20.82
C ARG A 44 -16.04 -3.27 -20.23
N SER A 45 -16.05 -4.58 -20.34
CA SER A 45 -17.11 -5.45 -19.83
C SER A 45 -17.00 -5.79 -18.34
N ILE A 46 -15.89 -5.47 -17.67
CA ILE A 46 -15.72 -5.75 -16.24
C ILE A 46 -16.83 -5.07 -15.43
N GLY A 47 -17.58 -5.87 -14.66
CA GLY A 47 -18.64 -5.41 -13.74
C GLY A 47 -18.08 -4.89 -12.43
N THR A 48 -17.49 -5.79 -11.64
CA THR A 48 -16.83 -5.48 -10.34
C THR A 48 -15.41 -6.06 -10.33
N VAL A 49 -14.49 -5.36 -9.69
CA VAL A 49 -13.13 -5.87 -9.43
C VAL A 49 -13.03 -6.31 -7.98
N HIS A 50 -12.70 -7.58 -7.73
CA HIS A 50 -12.45 -8.11 -6.40
C HIS A 50 -10.94 -8.27 -6.19
N LEU A 51 -10.37 -7.48 -5.28
CA LEU A 51 -8.94 -7.54 -4.94
C LEU A 51 -8.75 -8.39 -3.69
N VAL A 52 -8.02 -9.48 -3.82
CA VAL A 52 -7.89 -10.48 -2.75
C VAL A 52 -6.43 -10.73 -2.43
N GLY A 53 -6.08 -10.65 -1.15
CA GLY A 53 -4.74 -10.88 -0.65
C GLY A 53 -4.70 -11.07 0.86
N CYS A 54 -3.50 -11.26 1.40
CA CYS A 54 -3.24 -11.35 2.83
C CYS A 54 -2.27 -10.27 3.28
N GLY A 55 -2.48 -9.69 4.46
CA GLY A 55 -1.57 -8.73 5.08
C GLY A 55 -1.24 -7.55 4.15
N THR A 56 0.04 -7.31 3.93
CA THR A 56 0.55 -6.23 3.06
C THR A 56 -0.05 -6.25 1.65
N ALA A 57 -0.28 -7.43 1.06
CA ALA A 57 -0.90 -7.55 -0.26
C ALA A 57 -2.38 -7.11 -0.24
N MET A 58 -3.11 -7.38 0.83
CA MET A 58 -4.48 -6.88 1.01
C MET A 58 -4.48 -5.35 1.16
N HIS A 59 -3.53 -4.77 1.90
CA HIS A 59 -3.38 -3.32 1.99
C HIS A 59 -3.05 -2.67 0.64
N ALA A 60 -2.25 -3.33 -0.21
CA ALA A 60 -2.07 -2.89 -1.60
C ALA A 60 -3.41 -2.93 -2.37
N GLY A 61 -4.20 -3.96 -2.17
CA GLY A 61 -5.57 -4.06 -2.71
C GLY A 61 -6.46 -2.88 -2.30
N MET A 62 -6.36 -2.37 -1.07
CA MET A 62 -7.12 -1.21 -0.61
C MET A 62 -6.75 0.07 -1.37
N VAL A 63 -5.46 0.28 -1.64
CA VAL A 63 -5.01 1.39 -2.51
C VAL A 63 -5.53 1.18 -3.93
N GLY A 64 -5.41 -0.05 -4.46
CA GLY A 64 -5.90 -0.43 -5.78
C GLY A 64 -7.41 -0.19 -5.93
N LYS A 65 -8.22 -0.58 -4.93
CA LYS A 65 -9.66 -0.30 -4.91
C LYS A 65 -9.93 1.20 -5.08
N THR A 66 -9.31 2.01 -4.23
CA THR A 66 -9.53 3.46 -4.26
C THR A 66 -9.11 4.06 -5.61
N ALA A 67 -8.00 3.60 -6.19
CA ALA A 67 -7.54 4.04 -7.51
C ALA A 67 -8.49 3.61 -8.64
N ILE A 68 -8.96 2.37 -8.65
CA ILE A 68 -9.90 1.84 -9.64
C ILE A 68 -11.21 2.61 -9.59
N GLU A 69 -11.79 2.80 -8.41
CA GLU A 69 -13.05 3.53 -8.25
C GLU A 69 -12.90 5.01 -8.63
N ALA A 70 -11.78 5.65 -8.27
CA ALA A 70 -11.54 7.06 -8.59
C ALA A 70 -11.32 7.29 -10.10
N LEU A 71 -10.51 6.45 -10.75
CA LEU A 71 -10.05 6.65 -12.12
C LEU A 71 -10.97 5.98 -13.16
N ALA A 72 -11.34 4.72 -12.92
CA ALA A 72 -12.10 3.91 -13.90
C ALA A 72 -13.60 3.87 -13.63
N ARG A 73 -14.08 4.35 -12.49
CA ARG A 73 -15.48 4.34 -12.07
C ARG A 73 -16.11 2.94 -12.12
N VAL A 74 -15.30 1.93 -11.80
CA VAL A 74 -15.72 0.53 -11.67
C VAL A 74 -15.80 0.20 -10.19
N PRO A 75 -16.90 -0.42 -9.71
CA PRO A 75 -16.97 -0.89 -8.33
C PRO A 75 -15.82 -1.84 -8.03
N ALA A 76 -15.20 -1.66 -6.88
CA ALA A 76 -14.13 -2.54 -6.44
C ALA A 76 -14.30 -2.93 -4.97
N GLU A 77 -13.99 -4.18 -4.65
CA GLU A 77 -14.05 -4.74 -3.30
C GLU A 77 -12.70 -5.32 -2.91
N VAL A 78 -12.37 -5.27 -1.63
CA VAL A 78 -11.13 -5.84 -1.08
C VAL A 78 -11.48 -6.88 -0.05
N ASP A 79 -10.85 -8.05 -0.17
CA ASP A 79 -11.04 -9.15 0.76
C ASP A 79 -9.71 -9.70 1.29
N ILE A 80 -9.75 -10.17 2.52
CA ILE A 80 -8.72 -11.03 3.09
C ILE A 80 -8.93 -12.44 2.51
N ALA A 81 -7.88 -13.03 1.94
CA ALA A 81 -8.01 -14.30 1.22
C ALA A 81 -8.56 -15.44 2.10
N SER A 82 -8.16 -15.49 3.37
CA SER A 82 -8.68 -16.49 4.33
C SER A 82 -10.19 -16.36 4.55
N GLU A 83 -10.73 -15.15 4.54
CA GLU A 83 -12.18 -14.92 4.68
C GLU A 83 -12.90 -15.13 3.34
N PHE A 84 -12.34 -14.66 2.23
CA PHE A 84 -12.93 -14.79 0.90
C PHE A 84 -13.25 -16.22 0.54
N ARG A 85 -12.34 -17.16 0.85
CA ARG A 85 -12.51 -18.57 0.52
C ARG A 85 -13.67 -19.27 1.26
N TYR A 86 -14.08 -18.76 2.43
CA TYR A 86 -15.10 -19.39 3.28
C TYR A 86 -16.44 -18.66 3.34
N ARG A 87 -16.48 -17.36 3.03
CA ARG A 87 -17.71 -16.57 3.11
C ARG A 87 -18.68 -16.76 1.96
N ASP A 88 -18.37 -17.63 1.00
CA ASP A 88 -19.17 -17.82 -0.22
C ASP A 88 -19.45 -16.51 -0.98
N PRO A 89 -18.41 -15.87 -1.56
CA PRO A 89 -18.54 -14.55 -2.16
C PRO A 89 -19.52 -14.55 -3.34
N ILE A 90 -20.26 -13.45 -3.47
CA ILE A 90 -21.16 -13.25 -4.61
C ILE A 90 -20.30 -12.78 -5.78
N LEU A 91 -20.11 -13.65 -6.76
CA LEU A 91 -19.32 -13.39 -7.95
C LEU A 91 -20.19 -13.56 -9.19
N LYS A 92 -20.03 -12.67 -10.16
CA LYS A 92 -20.73 -12.70 -11.43
C LYS A 92 -19.74 -12.98 -12.57
N PRO A 93 -20.20 -13.56 -13.68
CA PRO A 93 -19.32 -13.90 -14.81
C PRO A 93 -18.56 -12.71 -15.40
N GLU A 94 -19.13 -11.50 -15.31
CA GLU A 94 -18.52 -10.25 -15.77
C GLU A 94 -17.54 -9.61 -14.76
N ASP A 95 -17.39 -10.18 -13.56
CA ASP A 95 -16.44 -9.68 -12.57
C ASP A 95 -15.01 -10.12 -12.93
N LEU A 96 -14.04 -9.42 -12.33
CA LEU A 96 -12.62 -9.80 -12.36
C LEU A 96 -12.10 -9.97 -10.93
N VAL A 97 -11.51 -11.10 -10.62
CA VAL A 97 -10.79 -11.29 -9.36
C VAL A 97 -9.31 -11.01 -9.57
N ILE A 98 -8.75 -10.07 -8.82
CA ILE A 98 -7.32 -9.77 -8.80
C ILE A 98 -6.71 -10.39 -7.54
N ILE A 99 -5.85 -11.37 -7.74
CA ILE A 99 -5.12 -12.05 -6.67
C ILE A 99 -3.75 -11.39 -6.50
N ILE A 100 -3.45 -10.92 -5.29
CA ILE A 100 -2.21 -10.21 -5.00
C ILE A 100 -1.37 -11.04 -4.04
N SER A 101 -0.15 -11.41 -4.44
CA SER A 101 0.78 -12.18 -3.61
C SER A 101 2.23 -11.93 -4.04
N GLN A 102 3.12 -11.61 -3.11
CA GLN A 102 4.55 -11.47 -3.42
C GLN A 102 5.16 -12.80 -3.85
N SER A 103 4.99 -13.85 -3.05
CA SER A 103 5.56 -15.18 -3.32
C SER A 103 4.82 -15.96 -4.39
N GLY A 104 3.52 -15.71 -4.56
CA GLY A 104 2.64 -16.54 -5.38
C GLY A 104 2.40 -17.96 -4.84
N GLU A 105 2.73 -18.21 -3.55
CA GLU A 105 2.62 -19.53 -2.91
C GLU A 105 1.74 -19.50 -1.64
N THR A 106 1.13 -18.37 -1.31
CA THR A 106 0.27 -18.23 -0.12
C THR A 106 -0.96 -19.14 -0.25
N SER A 107 -1.14 -20.04 0.70
CA SER A 107 -2.18 -21.10 0.68
C SER A 107 -3.58 -20.53 0.51
N ASP A 108 -3.99 -19.60 1.39
CA ASP A 108 -5.33 -18.99 1.33
C ASP A 108 -5.58 -18.24 0.02
N THR A 109 -4.56 -17.53 -0.47
CA THR A 109 -4.65 -16.75 -1.72
C THR A 109 -4.80 -17.67 -2.93
N LEU A 110 -4.09 -18.81 -2.96
CA LEU A 110 -4.26 -19.84 -4.00
C LEU A 110 -5.64 -20.48 -3.94
N ALA A 111 -6.15 -20.71 -2.73
CA ALA A 111 -7.51 -21.26 -2.55
C ALA A 111 -8.60 -20.27 -3.01
N ALA A 112 -8.44 -18.98 -2.73
CA ALA A 112 -9.32 -17.92 -3.23
C ALA A 112 -9.34 -17.86 -4.75
N LEU A 113 -8.16 -17.99 -5.41
CA LEU A 113 -8.03 -18.07 -6.87
C LEU A 113 -8.83 -19.28 -7.42
N LYS A 114 -8.63 -20.47 -6.84
CA LYS A 114 -9.33 -21.69 -7.27
C LYS A 114 -10.83 -21.55 -7.11
N LEU A 115 -11.30 -20.92 -6.03
CA LEU A 115 -12.71 -20.65 -5.80
C LEU A 115 -13.28 -19.74 -6.91
N ALA A 116 -12.64 -18.61 -7.21
CA ALA A 116 -13.09 -17.72 -8.28
C ALA A 116 -13.19 -18.45 -9.63
N LYS A 117 -12.17 -19.21 -10.00
CA LYS A 117 -12.18 -20.01 -11.24
C LYS A 117 -13.28 -21.07 -11.25
N SER A 118 -13.57 -21.74 -10.13
CA SER A 118 -14.67 -22.72 -10.04
C SER A 118 -16.05 -22.09 -10.25
N ARG A 119 -16.16 -20.76 -10.04
CA ARG A 119 -17.37 -19.97 -10.30
C ARG A 119 -17.41 -19.37 -11.71
N GLY A 120 -16.41 -19.68 -12.56
CA GLY A 120 -16.32 -19.18 -13.93
C GLY A 120 -15.91 -17.70 -14.03
N VAL A 121 -15.33 -17.13 -12.97
CA VAL A 121 -14.87 -15.73 -12.95
C VAL A 121 -13.38 -15.68 -13.32
N PRO A 122 -12.98 -14.82 -14.28
CA PRO A 122 -11.59 -14.69 -14.66
C PRO A 122 -10.71 -14.13 -13.53
N VAL A 123 -9.48 -14.61 -13.46
CA VAL A 123 -8.53 -14.25 -12.42
C VAL A 123 -7.27 -13.65 -13.02
N LEU A 124 -6.92 -12.43 -12.56
CA LEU A 124 -5.64 -11.79 -12.80
C LEU A 124 -4.75 -11.96 -11.56
N ALA A 125 -3.58 -12.54 -11.70
CA ALA A 125 -2.59 -12.63 -10.64
C ALA A 125 -1.57 -11.48 -10.74
N ILE A 126 -1.32 -10.80 -9.60
CA ILE A 126 -0.21 -9.87 -9.41
C ILE A 126 0.80 -10.56 -8.49
N VAL A 127 1.91 -11.02 -9.03
CA VAL A 127 2.92 -11.83 -8.31
C VAL A 127 4.34 -11.42 -8.67
N ASN A 128 5.28 -11.62 -7.74
CA ASN A 128 6.69 -11.32 -8.00
C ASN A 128 7.48 -12.55 -8.48
N VAL A 129 7.11 -13.75 -8.04
CA VAL A 129 7.83 -14.98 -8.37
C VAL A 129 7.29 -15.58 -9.64
N VAL A 130 8.16 -15.61 -10.68
CA VAL A 130 7.83 -16.20 -11.98
C VAL A 130 7.61 -17.71 -11.83
N GLY A 131 6.53 -18.22 -12.45
CA GLY A 131 6.20 -19.64 -12.41
C GLY A 131 5.71 -20.15 -11.06
N SER A 132 5.32 -19.27 -10.14
CA SER A 132 4.69 -19.64 -8.86
C SER A 132 3.36 -20.37 -9.08
N SER A 133 2.87 -21.05 -8.05
CA SER A 133 1.60 -21.80 -8.10
C SER A 133 0.42 -20.90 -8.49
N ILE A 134 0.34 -19.70 -7.95
CA ILE A 134 -0.68 -18.71 -8.30
C ILE A 134 -0.53 -18.27 -9.76
N ALA A 135 0.70 -17.98 -10.22
CA ALA A 135 0.94 -17.57 -11.60
C ALA A 135 0.53 -18.65 -12.62
N ARG A 136 0.79 -19.93 -12.31
CA ARG A 136 0.39 -21.05 -13.19
C ARG A 136 -1.11 -21.30 -13.21
N ALA A 137 -1.81 -20.96 -12.14
CA ALA A 137 -3.25 -21.25 -12.00
C ALA A 137 -4.14 -20.10 -12.51
N ALA A 138 -3.63 -18.87 -12.59
CA ALA A 138 -4.39 -17.70 -13.02
C ALA A 138 -4.66 -17.68 -14.53
N ASP A 139 -5.69 -16.94 -14.95
CA ASP A 139 -6.00 -16.72 -16.37
C ASP A 139 -5.12 -15.64 -16.97
N TYR A 140 -4.76 -14.64 -16.18
CA TYR A 140 -3.90 -13.52 -16.54
C TYR A 140 -2.84 -13.31 -15.46
N VAL A 141 -1.63 -12.87 -15.85
CA VAL A 141 -0.55 -12.62 -14.89
C VAL A 141 0.15 -11.30 -15.19
N MET A 142 0.29 -10.48 -14.16
CA MET A 142 1.18 -9.33 -14.14
C MET A 142 2.29 -9.56 -13.11
N TYR A 143 3.52 -9.77 -13.58
CA TYR A 143 4.68 -9.88 -12.69
C TYR A 143 5.11 -8.51 -12.19
N THR A 144 5.44 -8.42 -10.88
CA THR A 144 6.05 -7.25 -10.26
C THR A 144 7.56 -7.42 -10.29
N TYR A 145 8.32 -6.70 -10.99
CA TYR A 145 9.77 -6.89 -11.11
C TYR A 145 10.56 -6.31 -9.92
N ALA A 146 10.19 -6.71 -8.69
CA ALA A 146 10.90 -6.30 -7.48
C ALA A 146 12.27 -6.98 -7.31
N GLY A 147 12.52 -8.06 -8.04
CA GLY A 147 13.65 -8.94 -7.76
C GLY A 147 13.45 -9.73 -6.45
N PRO A 148 14.48 -10.41 -5.95
CA PRO A 148 14.41 -11.14 -4.68
C PRO A 148 14.18 -10.18 -3.50
N GLU A 149 13.22 -10.51 -2.64
CA GLU A 149 12.95 -9.83 -1.37
C GLU A 149 13.18 -10.82 -0.23
N ILE A 150 14.21 -10.58 0.58
CA ILE A 150 14.73 -11.51 1.59
C ILE A 150 14.18 -11.21 2.98
N ALA A 151 14.07 -9.92 3.34
CA ALA A 151 13.47 -9.52 4.61
C ALA A 151 12.04 -10.07 4.71
N VAL A 152 11.67 -10.59 5.89
CA VAL A 152 10.34 -11.19 6.08
C VAL A 152 9.23 -10.16 5.90
N ALA A 153 9.38 -8.97 6.49
CA ALA A 153 8.46 -7.87 6.28
C ALA A 153 8.62 -7.29 4.87
N SER A 154 7.53 -7.28 4.10
CA SER A 154 7.56 -6.82 2.71
C SER A 154 7.65 -5.30 2.61
N THR A 155 8.51 -4.79 1.72
CA THR A 155 8.71 -3.36 1.45
C THR A 155 8.66 -3.07 -0.05
N LYS A 156 9.72 -3.32 -0.81
CA LYS A 156 9.76 -3.06 -2.25
C LYS A 156 8.70 -3.85 -3.04
N ALA A 157 8.34 -5.05 -2.59
CA ALA A 157 7.27 -5.81 -3.24
C ALA A 157 5.91 -5.11 -3.09
N TYR A 158 5.61 -4.52 -1.93
CA TYR A 158 4.42 -3.68 -1.75
C TYR A 158 4.44 -2.47 -2.70
N MET A 159 5.55 -1.75 -2.76
CA MET A 159 5.73 -0.61 -3.66
C MET A 159 5.38 -0.96 -5.10
N VAL A 160 5.91 -2.07 -5.63
CA VAL A 160 5.64 -2.46 -7.02
C VAL A 160 4.26 -3.09 -7.22
N GLN A 161 3.64 -3.66 -6.17
CA GLN A 161 2.23 -4.04 -6.21
C GLN A 161 1.35 -2.81 -6.41
N LEU A 162 1.63 -1.69 -5.71
CA LEU A 162 0.94 -0.42 -5.95
C LEU A 162 1.13 0.05 -7.40
N CYS A 163 2.35 0.01 -7.93
CA CYS A 163 2.63 0.41 -9.30
C CYS A 163 1.81 -0.40 -10.32
N VAL A 164 1.74 -1.72 -10.15
CA VAL A 164 0.97 -2.60 -11.05
C VAL A 164 -0.54 -2.33 -10.94
N LEU A 165 -1.05 -2.08 -9.74
CA LEU A 165 -2.45 -1.72 -9.52
C LEU A 165 -2.80 -0.36 -10.14
N TYR A 166 -1.90 0.62 -10.07
CA TYR A 166 -2.08 1.90 -10.78
C TYR A 166 -2.05 1.73 -12.30
N LEU A 167 -1.12 0.93 -12.84
CA LEU A 167 -1.11 0.61 -14.28
C LEU A 167 -2.42 -0.02 -14.72
N PHE A 168 -2.93 -0.98 -13.95
CA PHE A 168 -4.21 -1.62 -14.22
C PHE A 168 -5.37 -0.61 -14.17
N ALA A 169 -5.45 0.21 -13.11
CA ALA A 169 -6.49 1.23 -12.95
C ALA A 169 -6.49 2.25 -14.09
N LEU A 170 -5.31 2.73 -14.50
CA LEU A 170 -5.15 3.67 -15.60
C LEU A 170 -5.56 3.04 -16.94
N ARG A 171 -5.13 1.80 -17.21
CA ARG A 171 -5.50 1.09 -18.44
C ARG A 171 -7.00 0.82 -18.51
N LEU A 172 -7.59 0.38 -17.40
CA LEU A 172 -9.03 0.17 -17.27
C LEU A 172 -9.80 1.48 -17.51
N ALA A 173 -9.36 2.58 -16.89
CA ALA A 173 -9.99 3.89 -17.03
C ALA A 173 -9.94 4.39 -18.49
N TYR A 174 -8.80 4.23 -19.15
CA TYR A 174 -8.60 4.60 -20.54
C TYR A 174 -9.48 3.75 -21.47
N ALA A 175 -9.46 2.43 -21.32
CA ALA A 175 -10.28 1.51 -22.13
C ALA A 175 -11.79 1.79 -21.98
N ARG A 176 -12.24 2.24 -20.81
CA ARG A 176 -13.64 2.61 -20.53
C ARG A 176 -13.99 4.05 -20.91
N GLY A 177 -13.06 4.84 -21.41
CA GLY A 177 -13.27 6.24 -21.77
C GLY A 177 -13.51 7.17 -20.57
N GLN A 178 -13.13 6.74 -19.35
CA GLN A 178 -13.23 7.56 -18.13
C GLN A 178 -12.07 8.58 -18.03
N LEU A 179 -10.95 8.26 -18.65
CA LEU A 179 -9.83 9.18 -18.84
C LEU A 179 -9.58 9.43 -20.32
N THR A 180 -9.31 10.69 -20.66
CA THR A 180 -8.80 11.06 -22.00
C THR A 180 -7.38 10.54 -22.17
N GLU A 181 -6.92 10.41 -23.40
CA GLU A 181 -5.53 10.04 -23.70
C GLU A 181 -4.52 10.95 -23.00
N GLU A 182 -4.76 12.28 -23.04
CA GLU A 182 -3.91 13.27 -22.41
C GLU A 182 -3.79 13.07 -20.89
N LYS A 183 -4.92 12.88 -20.19
CA LYS A 183 -4.92 12.60 -18.74
C LYS A 183 -4.27 11.27 -18.41
N THR A 184 -4.49 10.26 -19.25
CA THR A 184 -3.86 8.94 -19.05
C THR A 184 -2.36 9.05 -19.19
N LYS A 185 -1.86 9.76 -20.20
CA LYS A 185 -0.42 10.04 -20.39
C LYS A 185 0.15 10.83 -19.21
N TYR A 186 -0.58 11.83 -18.71
CA TYR A 186 -0.17 12.58 -17.52
C TYR A 186 0.05 11.65 -16.31
N TYR A 187 -0.95 10.85 -15.93
CA TYR A 187 -0.81 9.93 -14.79
C TYR A 187 0.25 8.86 -15.01
N THR A 188 0.39 8.36 -16.24
CA THR A 188 1.44 7.38 -16.57
C THR A 188 2.84 7.99 -16.42
N ALA A 189 3.02 9.24 -16.86
CA ALA A 189 4.28 9.98 -16.66
C ALA A 189 4.55 10.23 -15.17
N GLN A 190 3.54 10.60 -14.39
CA GLN A 190 3.68 10.76 -12.94
C GLN A 190 4.03 9.42 -12.26
N LEU A 191 3.44 8.31 -12.69
CA LEU A 191 3.77 6.98 -12.15
C LEU A 191 5.22 6.58 -12.46
N LEU A 192 5.72 6.87 -13.68
CA LEU A 192 7.13 6.69 -14.02
C LEU A 192 8.04 7.58 -13.16
N HIS A 193 7.61 8.81 -12.89
CA HIS A 193 8.36 9.77 -12.08
C HIS A 193 8.44 9.39 -10.59
N ALA A 194 7.59 8.48 -10.12
CA ALA A 194 7.60 8.03 -8.72
C ALA A 194 8.99 7.59 -8.24
N SER A 195 9.78 6.93 -9.12
CA SER A 195 11.16 6.53 -8.79
C SER A 195 12.06 7.71 -8.41
N GLU A 196 11.84 8.88 -8.97
CA GLU A 196 12.59 10.10 -8.63
C GLU A 196 12.02 10.79 -7.40
N VAL A 197 10.70 10.81 -7.26
CA VAL A 197 9.99 11.46 -6.14
C VAL A 197 10.40 10.88 -4.78
N ILE A 198 10.68 9.58 -4.70
CA ILE A 198 11.04 8.93 -3.43
C ILE A 198 12.52 9.05 -3.07
N LYS A 199 13.42 9.33 -4.01
CA LYS A 199 14.89 9.39 -3.78
C LYS A 199 15.32 10.40 -2.71
N PRO A 200 14.78 11.64 -2.63
CA PRO A 200 15.19 12.58 -1.60
C PRO A 200 14.98 12.05 -0.19
N ARG A 201 13.89 11.33 0.06
CA ARG A 201 13.60 10.74 1.38
C ARG A 201 14.52 9.57 1.71
N LEU A 202 14.92 8.79 0.71
CA LEU A 202 15.89 7.71 0.86
C LEU A 202 17.30 8.25 1.12
N ALA A 203 17.65 9.37 0.48
CA ALA A 203 18.96 10.03 0.65
C ALA A 203 19.11 10.73 2.02
N ASP A 204 17.99 11.25 2.56
CA ASP A 204 17.97 11.93 3.87
C ASP A 204 16.89 11.32 4.77
N CYS A 205 17.31 10.34 5.57
CA CYS A 205 16.46 9.67 6.56
C CYS A 205 16.74 10.10 8.01
N GLU A 206 17.65 11.06 8.26
CA GLU A 206 18.05 11.45 9.61
C GLU A 206 16.89 12.00 10.44
N GLN A 207 15.99 12.76 9.82
CA GLN A 207 14.76 13.21 10.49
C GLN A 207 13.90 12.03 10.97
N ILE A 208 13.71 11.02 10.13
CA ILE A 208 12.91 9.83 10.46
C ILE A 208 13.58 9.05 11.60
N LYS A 209 14.90 8.86 11.52
CA LYS A 209 15.69 8.18 12.55
C LYS A 209 15.62 8.92 13.90
N TYR A 210 15.76 10.24 13.89
CA TYR A 210 15.59 11.07 15.09
C TYR A 210 14.19 10.89 15.67
N LEU A 211 13.15 10.95 14.86
CA LEU A 211 11.77 10.75 15.34
C LEU A 211 11.56 9.34 15.90
N ALA A 212 12.06 8.30 15.24
CA ALA A 212 12.01 6.94 15.77
C ALA A 212 12.64 6.86 17.16
N SER A 213 13.76 7.55 17.42
CA SER A 213 14.40 7.59 18.74
C SER A 213 13.52 8.22 19.82
N ARG A 214 12.65 9.16 19.44
CA ARG A 214 11.70 9.81 20.36
C ARG A 214 10.54 8.91 20.79
N TYR A 215 10.26 7.86 19.99
CA TYR A 215 9.14 6.94 20.21
C TYR A 215 9.60 5.52 20.60
N VAL A 216 10.91 5.27 20.72
CA VAL A 216 11.50 3.95 20.93
C VAL A 216 10.91 3.19 22.13
N ASN A 217 10.55 3.88 23.19
CA ASN A 217 10.03 3.28 24.43
C ASN A 217 8.50 3.08 24.42
N THR A 218 7.81 3.46 23.34
CA THR A 218 6.36 3.29 23.27
C THR A 218 5.98 1.83 23.24
N GLN A 219 4.88 1.46 23.92
CA GLN A 219 4.35 0.10 23.91
C GLN A 219 3.15 -0.02 22.95
N SER A 220 2.46 1.08 22.71
CA SER A 220 1.33 1.12 21.79
C SER A 220 1.29 2.44 21.06
N CYS A 221 0.75 2.46 19.85
CA CYS A 221 0.48 3.67 19.08
C CYS A 221 -0.70 3.50 18.15
N PHE A 222 -1.23 4.60 17.67
CA PHE A 222 -2.34 4.62 16.74
C PHE A 222 -1.91 5.26 15.42
N PHE A 223 -2.42 4.71 14.33
CA PHE A 223 -2.32 5.32 13.00
C PHE A 223 -3.69 5.78 12.58
N ILE A 224 -3.80 6.99 12.04
CA ILE A 224 -5.05 7.54 11.53
C ILE A 224 -4.87 8.20 10.17
N GLY A 225 -5.86 8.03 9.30
CA GLY A 225 -5.88 8.64 7.98
C GLY A 225 -7.26 8.56 7.35
N ARG A 226 -7.43 9.17 6.17
CA ARG A 226 -8.66 9.11 5.38
C ARG A 226 -8.34 8.77 3.92
N GLY A 227 -9.23 8.03 3.26
CA GLY A 227 -9.01 7.64 1.87
C GLY A 227 -7.75 6.81 1.70
N PHE A 228 -6.86 7.22 0.80
CA PHE A 228 -5.57 6.55 0.61
C PHE A 228 -4.72 6.53 1.89
N ASP A 229 -4.76 7.61 2.66
CA ASP A 229 -4.01 7.70 3.91
C ASP A 229 -4.47 6.67 4.95
N TYR A 230 -5.76 6.27 4.93
CA TYR A 230 -6.23 5.17 5.79
C TYR A 230 -5.63 3.82 5.37
N ALA A 231 -5.59 3.51 4.07
CA ALA A 231 -4.95 2.29 3.58
C ALA A 231 -3.45 2.25 3.96
N LEU A 232 -2.76 3.39 3.85
CA LEU A 232 -1.35 3.53 4.25
C LEU A 232 -1.17 3.46 5.78
N SER A 233 -2.15 3.94 6.56
CA SER A 233 -2.15 3.80 8.03
C SER A 233 -2.16 2.32 8.44
N LEU A 234 -2.94 1.48 7.77
CA LEU A 234 -2.97 0.04 8.00
C LEU A 234 -1.61 -0.62 7.68
N GLU A 235 -1.00 -0.26 6.55
CA GLU A 235 0.31 -0.81 6.17
C GLU A 235 1.43 -0.31 7.09
N GLY A 236 1.45 0.99 7.43
CA GLY A 236 2.44 1.54 8.39
C GLY A 236 2.33 0.90 9.77
N SER A 237 1.11 0.70 10.26
CA SER A 237 0.84 -0.02 11.51
C SER A 237 1.32 -1.47 11.44
N LEU A 238 1.04 -2.19 10.33
CA LEU A 238 1.50 -3.56 10.13
C LEU A 238 3.03 -3.64 10.15
N LYS A 239 3.73 -2.79 9.38
CA LYS A 239 5.19 -2.77 9.37
C LYS A 239 5.77 -2.53 10.76
N LEU A 240 5.21 -1.57 11.50
CA LEU A 240 5.68 -1.26 12.85
C LEU A 240 5.52 -2.47 13.79
N LYS A 241 4.36 -3.11 13.83
CA LYS A 241 4.12 -4.25 14.74
C LYS A 241 4.93 -5.49 14.36
N GLU A 242 5.12 -5.77 13.07
CA GLU A 242 5.86 -6.95 12.59
C GLU A 242 7.30 -6.95 13.06
N ILE A 243 8.00 -5.82 12.98
CA ILE A 243 9.45 -5.78 13.17
C ILE A 243 9.89 -5.16 14.49
N SER A 244 9.07 -4.27 15.08
CA SER A 244 9.41 -3.61 16.36
C SER A 244 8.66 -4.16 17.57
N TYR A 245 7.62 -4.97 17.32
CA TYR A 245 6.72 -5.54 18.34
C TYR A 245 5.95 -4.49 19.15
N VAL A 246 5.87 -3.26 18.66
CA VAL A 246 5.00 -2.24 19.23
C VAL A 246 3.57 -2.57 18.85
N HIS A 247 2.67 -2.66 19.84
CA HIS A 247 1.25 -2.81 19.55
C HIS A 247 0.75 -1.56 18.84
N SER A 248 0.21 -1.72 17.65
CA SER A 248 -0.33 -0.58 16.89
C SER A 248 -1.60 -0.94 16.16
N ASP A 249 -2.52 0.01 16.11
CA ASP A 249 -3.78 -0.11 15.39
C ASP A 249 -3.95 1.07 14.45
N ALA A 250 -4.64 0.82 13.34
CA ALA A 250 -4.94 1.84 12.35
C ALA A 250 -6.44 2.02 12.19
N TYR A 251 -6.89 3.27 12.15
CA TYR A 251 -8.30 3.62 12.04
C TYR A 251 -8.54 4.65 10.93
N ALA A 252 -9.67 4.56 10.27
CA ALA A 252 -10.19 5.70 9.54
C ALA A 252 -10.35 6.86 10.55
N ALA A 253 -9.71 8.01 10.27
CA ALA A 253 -9.58 9.07 11.27
C ALA A 253 -10.90 9.54 11.87
N GLY A 254 -11.98 9.56 11.07
CA GLY A 254 -13.32 9.91 11.55
C GLY A 254 -13.96 8.86 12.43
N GLU A 255 -13.57 7.59 12.32
CA GLU A 255 -14.13 6.49 13.10
C GLU A 255 -13.58 6.45 14.52
N LEU A 256 -12.40 7.04 14.76
CA LEU A 256 -11.76 7.04 16.07
C LEU A 256 -12.70 7.52 17.19
N LYS A 257 -13.50 8.56 16.95
CA LYS A 257 -14.44 9.13 17.92
C LYS A 257 -15.64 8.23 18.29
N HIS A 258 -15.87 7.15 17.54
CA HIS A 258 -16.98 6.21 17.77
C HIS A 258 -16.61 5.08 18.74
N GLY A 259 -15.67 5.31 19.65
CA GLY A 259 -15.29 4.39 20.72
C GLY A 259 -13.79 4.41 21.00
N THR A 260 -12.96 4.15 20.00
CA THR A 260 -11.51 3.95 20.13
C THR A 260 -10.76 5.15 20.72
N ILE A 261 -11.28 6.37 20.57
CA ILE A 261 -10.70 7.57 21.17
C ILE A 261 -10.57 7.49 22.69
N SER A 262 -11.32 6.60 23.34
CA SER A 262 -11.22 6.32 24.79
C SER A 262 -9.84 5.76 25.19
N LEU A 263 -9.10 5.20 24.24
CA LEU A 263 -7.75 4.68 24.44
C LEU A 263 -6.67 5.77 24.35
N ILE A 264 -7.04 6.97 23.93
CA ILE A 264 -6.09 8.09 23.85
C ILE A 264 -5.85 8.63 25.26
N THR A 265 -4.62 8.47 25.73
CA THR A 265 -4.14 8.94 27.01
C THR A 265 -2.94 9.86 26.83
N ASP A 266 -2.53 10.53 27.92
CA ASP A 266 -1.40 11.44 27.89
C ASP A 266 -0.11 10.74 27.40
N GLY A 267 0.55 11.34 26.42
CA GLY A 267 1.80 10.86 25.83
C GLY A 267 1.66 9.72 24.82
N VAL A 268 0.46 9.13 24.60
CA VAL A 268 0.30 8.05 23.61
C VAL A 268 0.58 8.57 22.20
N PRO A 269 1.40 7.87 21.38
CA PRO A 269 1.68 8.29 20.03
C PRO A 269 0.46 8.08 19.11
N VAL A 270 0.16 9.11 18.32
CA VAL A 270 -0.79 9.05 17.20
C VAL A 270 -0.05 9.48 15.94
N ILE A 271 0.10 8.57 14.99
CA ILE A 271 0.67 8.83 13.68
C ILE A 271 -0.47 9.20 12.75
N ALA A 272 -0.57 10.48 12.41
CA ALA A 272 -1.62 11.02 11.57
C ALA A 272 -1.10 11.23 10.14
N LEU A 273 -1.79 10.64 9.16
CA LEU A 273 -1.49 10.79 7.75
C LEU A 273 -2.51 11.76 7.15
N ALA A 274 -2.05 12.91 6.65
CA ALA A 274 -2.88 13.98 6.12
C ALA A 274 -2.27 14.52 4.81
N THR A 275 -2.27 13.68 3.77
CA THR A 275 -1.70 14.02 2.46
C THR A 275 -2.78 14.26 1.39
N GLN A 276 -4.02 13.82 1.65
CA GLN A 276 -5.12 13.90 0.70
C GLN A 276 -5.85 15.24 0.79
N LYS A 277 -5.69 16.11 -0.22
CA LYS A 277 -6.18 17.50 -0.21
C LYS A 277 -7.69 17.61 0.05
N ASN A 278 -8.49 16.73 -0.55
CA ASN A 278 -9.96 16.75 -0.45
C ASN A 278 -10.50 16.45 0.95
N VAL A 279 -9.71 15.80 1.82
CA VAL A 279 -10.09 15.44 3.20
C VAL A 279 -9.11 15.97 4.25
N TYR A 280 -8.17 16.82 3.83
CA TYR A 280 -7.11 17.35 4.67
C TYR A 280 -7.64 17.98 5.97
N GLU A 281 -8.53 18.96 5.87
CA GLU A 281 -9.09 19.65 7.04
C GLU A 281 -9.79 18.69 8.01
N LYS A 282 -10.45 17.66 7.49
CA LYS A 282 -11.12 16.64 8.31
C LYS A 282 -10.11 15.79 9.07
N THR A 283 -9.01 15.41 8.40
CA THR A 283 -7.94 14.65 9.05
C THR A 283 -7.23 15.49 10.11
N ILE A 284 -6.93 16.76 9.83
CA ILE A 284 -6.35 17.71 10.78
C ILE A 284 -7.26 17.89 12.00
N SER A 285 -8.57 18.03 11.80
CA SER A 285 -9.54 18.09 12.89
C SER A 285 -9.48 16.85 13.78
N ASN A 286 -9.41 15.66 13.19
CA ASN A 286 -9.28 14.41 13.97
C ASN A 286 -7.94 14.31 14.71
N ALA A 287 -6.84 14.73 14.10
CA ALA A 287 -5.54 14.81 14.78
C ALA A 287 -5.60 15.76 15.99
N LYS A 288 -6.24 16.93 15.83
CA LYS A 288 -6.46 17.88 16.92
C LYS A 288 -7.30 17.28 18.06
N GLU A 289 -8.31 16.48 17.74
CA GLU A 289 -9.13 15.78 18.75
C GLU A 289 -8.28 14.81 19.61
N THR A 290 -7.33 14.09 19.00
CA THR A 290 -6.41 13.23 19.76
C THR A 290 -5.41 14.06 20.57
N ARG A 291 -4.88 15.14 19.98
CA ARG A 291 -3.94 16.05 20.64
C ARG A 291 -4.54 16.69 21.89
N SER A 292 -5.80 17.09 21.84
CA SER A 292 -6.51 17.70 23.01
C SER A 292 -6.71 16.73 24.17
N ARG A 293 -6.52 15.42 23.94
CA ARG A 293 -6.58 14.36 24.96
C ARG A 293 -5.20 13.91 25.43
N GLY A 294 -4.15 14.67 25.08
CA GLY A 294 -2.79 14.40 25.52
C GLY A 294 -1.95 13.56 24.57
N ALA A 295 -2.46 13.13 23.42
CA ALA A 295 -1.67 12.36 22.46
C ALA A 295 -0.43 13.14 21.97
N ARG A 296 0.65 12.41 21.70
CA ARG A 296 1.78 12.93 20.93
C ARG A 296 1.53 12.66 19.44
N VAL A 297 1.15 13.70 18.71
CA VAL A 297 0.80 13.57 17.30
C VAL A 297 2.04 13.75 16.42
N LEU A 298 2.44 12.69 15.70
CA LEU A 298 3.39 12.73 14.58
C LEU A 298 2.58 12.83 13.28
N LEU A 299 2.63 14.00 12.64
CA LEU A 299 1.87 14.30 11.44
C LEU A 299 2.73 14.14 10.19
N PHE A 300 2.25 13.34 9.24
CA PHE A 300 2.78 13.28 7.87
C PHE A 300 1.87 14.09 6.95
N THR A 301 2.43 15.06 6.26
CA THR A 301 1.68 15.94 5.36
C THR A 301 2.56 16.45 4.23
N THR A 302 2.02 17.21 3.30
CA THR A 302 2.77 17.80 2.18
C THR A 302 3.42 19.14 2.56
N LYS A 303 4.43 19.58 1.81
CA LYS A 303 5.16 20.84 2.08
C LYS A 303 4.27 22.07 1.92
N ASP A 304 3.31 22.03 1.01
CA ASP A 304 2.35 23.10 0.73
C ASP A 304 1.20 23.19 1.75
N ALA A 305 1.00 22.15 2.58
CA ALA A 305 -0.07 22.12 3.55
C ALA A 305 0.20 23.04 4.74
N GLU A 306 -0.78 23.87 5.10
CA GLU A 306 -0.76 24.66 6.32
C GLU A 306 -1.14 23.76 7.52
N VAL A 307 -0.25 23.67 8.51
CA VAL A 307 -0.50 22.92 9.74
C VAL A 307 -0.85 23.92 10.85
N PRO A 308 -2.10 23.94 11.35
CA PRO A 308 -2.49 24.83 12.43
C PRO A 308 -1.68 24.55 13.71
N GLU A 309 -1.41 25.60 14.47
CA GLU A 309 -0.71 25.50 15.75
C GLU A 309 -1.43 24.55 16.72
N GLY A 310 -0.67 23.77 17.46
CA GLY A 310 -1.19 22.86 18.47
C GLY A 310 -1.80 21.56 17.96
N VAL A 311 -1.80 21.29 16.64
CA VAL A 311 -2.31 20.04 16.06
C VAL A 311 -1.30 18.90 16.20
N ALA A 312 -0.04 19.17 15.92
CA ALA A 312 1.01 18.16 15.90
C ALA A 312 2.13 18.45 16.90
N THR A 313 2.73 17.41 17.43
CA THR A 313 3.96 17.49 18.24
C THR A 313 5.18 17.57 17.31
N GLU A 314 5.18 16.76 16.26
CA GLU A 314 6.20 16.74 15.21
C GLU A 314 5.52 16.60 13.84
N VAL A 315 6.18 17.15 12.80
CA VAL A 315 5.67 17.14 11.43
C VAL A 315 6.74 16.61 10.46
N ILE A 316 6.37 15.64 9.66
CA ILE A 316 7.15 15.21 8.49
C ILE A 316 6.46 15.76 7.23
N ARG A 317 7.22 16.51 6.44
CA ARG A 317 6.72 17.11 5.21
C ARG A 317 7.23 16.35 3.99
N LEU A 318 6.30 15.97 3.13
CA LEU A 318 6.55 15.32 1.84
C LEU A 318 6.56 16.36 0.73
N ASP A 319 7.28 16.07 -0.34
CA ASP A 319 7.21 16.88 -1.54
C ASP A 319 5.83 16.82 -2.17
N GLU A 320 5.46 17.86 -2.91
CA GLU A 320 4.21 17.86 -3.67
C GLU A 320 4.22 16.74 -4.72
N TYR A 321 3.14 16.02 -4.77
CA TYR A 321 2.92 14.95 -5.75
C TYR A 321 1.42 14.84 -6.04
N ASP A 322 1.04 14.12 -7.09
CA ASP A 322 -0.36 13.92 -7.39
C ASP A 322 -1.06 13.13 -6.27
N ASP A 323 -2.21 13.63 -5.80
CA ASP A 323 -2.95 13.06 -4.66
C ASP A 323 -3.26 11.57 -4.83
N ILE A 324 -3.56 11.14 -6.08
CA ILE A 324 -3.87 9.74 -6.39
C ILE A 324 -2.63 8.86 -6.26
N LEU A 325 -1.45 9.39 -6.57
CA LEU A 325 -0.18 8.66 -6.55
C LEU A 325 0.62 8.89 -5.25
N MET A 326 0.15 9.76 -4.37
CA MET A 326 0.79 10.06 -3.08
C MET A 326 1.11 8.81 -2.24
N PRO A 327 0.34 7.71 -2.27
CA PRO A 327 0.70 6.47 -1.60
C PRO A 327 2.12 5.97 -1.89
N LEU A 328 2.62 6.15 -3.12
CA LEU A 328 3.97 5.74 -3.52
C LEU A 328 5.06 6.52 -2.79
N GLN A 329 4.82 7.80 -2.48
CA GLN A 329 5.76 8.62 -1.73
C GLN A 329 5.62 8.42 -0.22
N LEU A 330 4.38 8.35 0.28
CA LEU A 330 4.09 8.30 1.72
C LEU A 330 4.55 6.98 2.37
N ILE A 331 4.51 5.86 1.65
CA ILE A 331 4.90 4.57 2.24
C ILE A 331 6.38 4.53 2.65
N VAL A 332 7.27 5.21 1.92
CA VAL A 332 8.72 5.20 2.18
C VAL A 332 9.07 5.67 3.59
N PRO A 333 8.65 6.87 4.06
CA PRO A 333 8.94 7.30 5.42
C PRO A 333 8.26 6.44 6.48
N LEU A 334 7.13 5.77 6.20
CA LEU A 334 6.49 4.83 7.12
C LEU A 334 7.33 3.56 7.29
N GLN A 335 7.85 3.01 6.19
CA GLN A 335 8.77 1.86 6.22
C GLN A 335 10.06 2.20 6.98
N LEU A 336 10.66 3.36 6.68
CA LEU A 336 11.86 3.83 7.38
C LEU A 336 11.61 4.06 8.88
N PHE A 337 10.47 4.62 9.25
CA PHE A 337 10.10 4.81 10.65
C PHE A 337 10.01 3.47 11.39
N ALA A 338 9.29 2.50 10.82
CA ALA A 338 9.20 1.15 11.38
C ALA A 338 10.59 0.48 11.50
N TYR A 339 11.41 0.60 10.45
CA TYR A 339 12.77 0.07 10.43
C TYR A 339 13.62 0.65 11.55
N TYR A 340 13.71 1.99 11.69
CA TYR A 340 14.52 2.61 12.74
C TYR A 340 13.97 2.34 14.14
N MET A 341 12.65 2.29 14.31
CA MET A 341 12.04 1.85 15.57
C MET A 341 12.53 0.45 15.98
N ALA A 342 12.53 -0.49 15.06
CA ALA A 342 12.96 -1.87 15.30
C ALA A 342 14.47 -1.94 15.61
N VAL A 343 15.31 -1.26 14.82
CA VAL A 343 16.77 -1.21 15.05
C VAL A 343 17.10 -0.62 16.42
N LEU A 344 16.50 0.50 16.80
CA LEU A 344 16.74 1.16 18.08
C LEU A 344 16.23 0.34 19.27
N ARG A 345 15.26 -0.54 19.05
CA ARG A 345 14.77 -1.51 20.06
C ARG A 345 15.61 -2.79 20.10
N GLY A 346 16.62 -2.94 19.26
CA GLY A 346 17.46 -4.14 19.17
C GLY A 346 16.75 -5.36 18.59
N CYS A 347 15.71 -5.15 17.78
CA CYS A 347 14.95 -6.22 17.12
C CYS A 347 15.66 -6.70 15.85
N ASP A 348 15.51 -7.98 15.51
CA ASP A 348 15.92 -8.51 14.20
C ASP A 348 14.89 -8.07 13.15
N VAL A 349 15.27 -7.11 12.31
CA VAL A 349 14.38 -6.51 11.31
C VAL A 349 14.20 -7.41 10.08
N ASP A 350 15.16 -8.29 9.78
CA ASP A 350 15.12 -9.17 8.62
C ASP A 350 14.39 -10.48 8.91
N LYS A 351 14.49 -10.96 10.16
CA LYS A 351 13.84 -12.20 10.62
C LYS A 351 13.10 -11.98 11.94
N PRO A 352 12.00 -11.23 11.93
CA PRO A 352 11.22 -11.00 13.15
C PRO A 352 10.66 -12.33 13.68
N ARG A 353 10.52 -12.39 15.01
CA ARG A 353 10.04 -13.59 15.69
C ARG A 353 8.64 -13.99 15.20
N ASN A 354 8.37 -15.29 15.18
CA ASN A 354 7.07 -15.88 14.86
C ASN A 354 6.52 -15.58 13.46
N LEU A 355 7.34 -15.04 12.56
CA LEU A 355 6.95 -14.76 11.19
C LEU A 355 7.78 -15.58 10.19
N ALA A 356 7.18 -15.86 9.04
CA ALA A 356 7.82 -16.47 7.89
C ALA A 356 7.57 -15.62 6.65
N LYS A 357 8.51 -15.64 5.67
CA LYS A 357 8.40 -14.84 4.44
C LYS A 357 7.14 -15.17 3.62
N SER A 358 6.71 -16.42 3.64
CA SER A 358 5.47 -16.87 2.99
C SER A 358 4.75 -17.90 3.87
N VAL A 359 3.43 -17.79 3.95
CA VAL A 359 2.57 -18.73 4.68
C VAL A 359 2.01 -19.74 3.68
N THR A 360 2.60 -20.94 3.67
CA THR A 360 2.27 -22.02 2.73
C THR A 360 1.37 -23.09 3.33
N VAL A 361 1.02 -22.95 4.60
CA VAL A 361 0.11 -23.83 5.37
C VAL A 361 -1.07 -23.02 5.90
N GLU A 362 -2.16 -23.74 6.18
CA GLU A 362 -3.34 -23.19 6.88
C GLU A 362 -3.11 -23.10 8.38
#